data_d69622524ae4da8a86136597bfee7712
#
_entry.id   d69622524ae4da8a86136597bfee7712
#
_cell.length_a   1.000
_cell.length_b   1.000
_cell.length_c   1.000
_cell.angle_alpha   90.00
_cell.angle_beta   90.00
_cell.angle_gamma   90.00
#
_symmetry.space_group_name_H-M   'P 1'
#
loop_
_entity.id
_entity.type
_entity.pdbx_description
1 polymer ?
#
loop_
_entity_poly.entity_id
_entity_poly.type
_entity_poly.pdbx_seq_one_letter_code
_entity_poly.pdbx_strand_id
1 'polypeptide(L)'
;MLFCLIDDSYRLLNPKWRSHEPLKRLSDSEVMTLALLQQLRGVESERSFLRDAERFFSHLFPGVVGLHPSSLHRRVRKLRRFLEPLRREVLGELVGDPKTLVVDSTLLSVLHPRQVSQSAGFDGAAWARWGSFAVYGVKLHVVCTTNRVPLSYELTGANVADVLLVRELVWGAGLEEGTVARRLFGDLAYRGGALAEELAEAGVKLATHKADRRPAIRQQVEVCFAVLKSIFGIDATLAKTLTGLVTRIAAKVAAYTYGLYINRLIGRPQGCVKELWA
;
A
#
# COMPACT_ATOMS: atom_id res chain seq x y z
N MET A 1 -13.57 2.45 -15.97
CA MET A 1 -13.85 2.22 -14.53
C MET A 1 -12.76 2.80 -13.61
N LEU A 2 -11.50 2.32 -13.60
CA LEU A 2 -10.44 2.83 -12.69
C LEU A 2 -10.29 4.36 -12.74
N PHE A 3 -10.24 4.94 -13.95
CA PHE A 3 -10.15 6.40 -14.13
C PHE A 3 -11.35 7.12 -13.48
N CYS A 4 -12.59 6.66 -13.73
CA CYS A 4 -13.78 7.31 -13.17
C CYS A 4 -13.75 7.30 -11.63
N LEU A 5 -13.42 6.15 -11.02
CA LEU A 5 -13.30 6.02 -9.55
C LEU A 5 -12.26 7.00 -8.98
N ILE A 6 -11.12 7.15 -9.66
CA ILE A 6 -10.06 8.07 -9.21
C ILE A 6 -10.46 9.52 -9.43
N ASP A 7 -11.04 9.85 -10.59
CA ASP A 7 -11.40 11.22 -10.96
C ASP A 7 -12.50 11.77 -10.07
N ASP A 8 -13.55 10.99 -9.83
CA ASP A 8 -14.66 11.37 -8.98
C ASP A 8 -14.18 11.65 -7.54
N SER A 9 -13.43 10.71 -6.94
CA SER A 9 -12.88 10.89 -5.60
C SER A 9 -11.85 12.03 -5.53
N TYR A 10 -10.98 12.18 -6.55
CA TYR A 10 -9.97 13.25 -6.57
C TYR A 10 -10.60 14.65 -6.62
N ARG A 11 -11.67 14.82 -7.38
CA ARG A 11 -12.39 16.11 -7.45
C ARG A 11 -12.98 16.51 -6.10
N LEU A 12 -13.48 15.55 -5.34
CA LEU A 12 -13.98 15.77 -3.97
C LEU A 12 -12.84 16.12 -3.01
N LEU A 13 -11.73 15.39 -3.06
CA LEU A 13 -10.59 15.58 -2.17
C LEU A 13 -9.77 16.85 -2.49
N ASN A 14 -9.84 17.36 -3.71
CA ASN A 14 -9.09 18.54 -4.15
C ASN A 14 -10.00 19.59 -4.79
N PRO A 15 -10.59 20.53 -4.04
CA PRO A 15 -11.43 21.58 -4.59
C PRO A 15 -10.75 22.44 -5.67
N LYS A 16 -9.42 22.46 -5.69
CA LYS A 16 -8.61 23.20 -6.66
C LYS A 16 -8.16 22.32 -7.86
N TRP A 17 -8.79 21.19 -8.11
CA TRP A 17 -8.39 20.26 -9.16
C TRP A 17 -8.29 20.88 -10.56
N ARG A 18 -9.12 21.90 -10.86
CA ARG A 18 -9.08 22.65 -12.14
C ARG A 18 -7.92 23.62 -12.28
N SER A 19 -7.17 23.90 -11.19
CA SER A 19 -6.05 24.82 -11.24
C SER A 19 -4.98 24.31 -12.22
N HIS A 20 -4.67 25.14 -13.22
CA HIS A 20 -3.71 24.83 -14.29
C HIS A 20 -4.03 23.59 -15.13
N GLU A 21 -5.26 23.04 -15.06
CA GLU A 21 -5.65 21.84 -15.82
C GLU A 21 -5.42 21.99 -17.34
N PRO A 22 -5.79 23.13 -17.99
CA PRO A 22 -5.55 23.31 -19.44
C PRO A 22 -4.08 23.31 -19.85
N LEU A 23 -3.17 23.55 -18.90
CA LEU A 23 -1.72 23.57 -19.16
C LEU A 23 -1.08 22.17 -18.98
N LYS A 24 -1.84 21.21 -18.48
CA LYS A 24 -1.34 19.86 -18.22
C LYS A 24 -1.55 18.97 -19.44
N ARG A 25 -0.51 18.30 -19.86
CA ARG A 25 -0.58 17.28 -20.91
C ARG A 25 -1.41 16.05 -20.51
N LEU A 26 -1.36 15.69 -19.23
CA LEU A 26 -2.21 14.70 -18.57
C LEU A 26 -2.85 15.38 -17.36
N SER A 27 -4.10 15.15 -17.08
CA SER A 27 -4.75 15.57 -15.82
C SER A 27 -4.11 14.88 -14.61
N ASP A 28 -4.36 15.37 -13.41
CA ASP A 28 -3.85 14.73 -12.20
C ASP A 28 -4.50 13.35 -11.99
N SER A 29 -5.78 13.22 -12.31
CA SER A 29 -6.51 11.95 -12.28
C SER A 29 -5.95 10.93 -13.28
N GLU A 30 -5.60 11.36 -14.51
CA GLU A 30 -4.95 10.50 -15.49
C GLU A 30 -3.59 10.01 -14.99
N VAL A 31 -2.78 10.88 -14.38
CA VAL A 31 -1.48 10.51 -13.82
C VAL A 31 -1.62 9.48 -12.71
N MET A 32 -2.57 9.67 -11.78
CA MET A 32 -2.81 8.71 -10.70
C MET A 32 -3.37 7.39 -11.25
N THR A 33 -4.27 7.45 -12.24
CA THR A 33 -4.78 6.25 -12.93
C THR A 33 -3.65 5.47 -13.59
N LEU A 34 -2.77 6.13 -14.31
CA LEU A 34 -1.61 5.48 -14.96
C LEU A 34 -0.66 4.88 -13.90
N ALA A 35 -0.45 5.57 -12.77
CA ALA A 35 0.38 5.05 -11.69
C ALA A 35 -0.19 3.77 -11.08
N LEU A 36 -1.51 3.69 -10.85
CA LEU A 36 -2.16 2.48 -10.35
C LEU A 36 -2.25 1.39 -11.42
N LEU A 37 -2.54 1.75 -12.67
CA LEU A 37 -2.59 0.83 -13.79
C LEU A 37 -1.24 0.15 -14.03
N GLN A 38 -0.13 0.87 -13.88
CA GLN A 38 1.22 0.31 -13.93
C GLN A 38 1.39 -0.82 -12.92
N GLN A 39 0.93 -0.60 -11.67
CA GLN A 39 1.04 -1.61 -10.61
C GLN A 39 0.12 -2.81 -10.87
N LEU A 40 -1.11 -2.57 -11.27
CA LEU A 40 -2.09 -3.62 -11.61
C LEU A 40 -1.59 -4.52 -12.75
N ARG A 41 -0.85 -3.98 -13.71
CA ARG A 41 -0.22 -4.74 -14.80
C ARG A 41 1.09 -5.42 -14.40
N GLY A 42 1.58 -5.21 -13.18
CA GLY A 42 2.85 -5.78 -12.70
C GLY A 42 4.08 -5.27 -13.44
N VAL A 43 4.01 -4.09 -14.08
CA VAL A 43 5.13 -3.53 -14.84
C VAL A 43 5.99 -2.64 -13.93
N GLU A 44 7.16 -3.12 -13.52
CA GLU A 44 8.03 -2.41 -12.60
C GLU A 44 8.69 -1.16 -13.21
N SER A 45 9.12 -1.26 -14.48
CA SER A 45 9.81 -0.19 -15.19
C SER A 45 8.83 0.85 -15.75
N GLU A 46 8.90 2.10 -15.27
CA GLU A 46 8.10 3.21 -15.80
C GLU A 46 8.34 3.45 -17.30
N ARG A 47 9.59 3.25 -17.77
CA ARG A 47 9.91 3.35 -19.20
C ARG A 47 9.20 2.27 -20.01
N SER A 48 9.17 1.04 -19.51
CA SER A 48 8.46 -0.07 -20.17
C SER A 48 6.97 0.19 -20.16
N PHE A 49 6.42 0.57 -19.01
CA PHE A 49 5.01 0.89 -18.87
C PHE A 49 4.56 2.03 -19.82
N LEU A 50 5.35 3.11 -19.96
CA LEU A 50 4.99 4.20 -20.86
C LEU A 50 4.97 3.77 -22.33
N ARG A 51 5.86 2.89 -22.78
CA ARG A 51 5.80 2.33 -24.13
C ARG A 51 4.52 1.50 -24.34
N ASP A 52 4.15 0.71 -23.33
CA ASP A 52 2.90 -0.04 -23.37
C ASP A 52 1.68 0.89 -23.34
N ALA A 53 1.72 1.93 -22.51
CA ALA A 53 0.65 2.92 -22.42
C ALA A 53 0.46 3.69 -23.72
N GLU A 54 1.56 4.09 -24.38
CA GLU A 54 1.53 4.73 -25.69
C GLU A 54 0.93 3.81 -26.75
N ARG A 55 1.30 2.54 -26.73
CA ARG A 55 0.84 1.56 -27.74
C ARG A 55 -0.62 1.16 -27.54
N PHE A 56 -1.05 0.92 -26.29
CA PHE A 56 -2.34 0.29 -26.03
C PHE A 56 -3.39 1.24 -25.44
N PHE A 57 -2.99 2.36 -24.82
CA PHE A 57 -3.89 3.24 -24.09
C PHE A 57 -3.86 4.69 -24.56
N SER A 58 -3.15 5.01 -25.67
CA SER A 58 -3.09 6.37 -26.21
C SER A 58 -4.46 6.92 -26.63
N HIS A 59 -5.38 6.05 -27.03
CA HIS A 59 -6.77 6.41 -27.33
C HIS A 59 -7.57 6.84 -26.08
N LEU A 60 -7.20 6.36 -24.88
CA LEU A 60 -7.79 6.76 -23.60
C LEU A 60 -7.02 7.91 -22.94
N PHE A 61 -5.71 7.94 -23.12
CA PHE A 61 -4.79 8.89 -22.51
C PHE A 61 -3.88 9.50 -23.59
N PRO A 62 -4.38 10.40 -24.45
CA PRO A 62 -3.58 10.96 -25.56
C PRO A 62 -2.28 11.64 -25.11
N GLY A 63 -2.28 12.18 -23.87
CA GLY A 63 -1.12 12.83 -23.29
C GLY A 63 0.07 11.92 -22.98
N VAL A 64 -0.04 10.59 -23.13
CA VAL A 64 1.10 9.66 -22.92
C VAL A 64 2.05 9.60 -24.11
N VAL A 65 1.57 9.93 -25.34
CA VAL A 65 2.36 9.85 -26.57
C VAL A 65 3.62 10.71 -26.44
N GLY A 66 4.81 10.10 -26.49
CA GLY A 66 6.10 10.79 -26.32
C GLY A 66 6.31 11.42 -24.94
N LEU A 67 5.61 10.96 -23.88
CA LEU A 67 5.83 11.43 -22.52
C LEU A 67 7.13 10.85 -21.97
N HIS A 68 8.01 11.73 -21.43
CA HIS A 68 9.25 11.27 -20.83
C HIS A 68 8.98 10.63 -19.46
N PRO A 69 9.60 9.47 -19.12
CA PRO A 69 9.39 8.78 -17.85
C PRO A 69 9.62 9.65 -16.60
N SER A 70 10.65 10.53 -16.64
CA SER A 70 10.91 11.42 -15.49
C SER A 70 9.79 12.44 -15.26
N SER A 71 9.03 12.79 -16.29
CA SER A 71 7.88 13.70 -16.15
C SER A 71 6.72 13.01 -15.45
N LEU A 72 6.42 11.76 -15.82
CA LEU A 72 5.43 10.94 -15.11
C LEU A 72 5.86 10.73 -13.66
N HIS A 73 7.10 10.29 -13.43
CA HIS A 73 7.64 10.05 -12.10
C HIS A 73 7.54 11.27 -11.17
N ARG A 74 7.96 12.45 -11.64
CA ARG A 74 7.84 13.70 -10.85
C ARG A 74 6.41 14.02 -10.49
N ARG A 75 5.47 13.82 -11.39
CA ARG A 75 4.06 14.08 -11.14
C ARG A 75 3.47 13.09 -10.15
N VAL A 76 3.73 11.78 -10.30
CA VAL A 76 3.29 10.75 -9.35
C VAL A 76 3.81 11.06 -7.94
N ARG A 77 5.08 11.47 -7.81
CA ARG A 77 5.64 11.89 -6.50
C ARG A 77 4.92 13.10 -5.89
N LYS A 78 4.56 14.11 -6.70
CA LYS A 78 3.80 15.27 -6.23
C LYS A 78 2.39 14.89 -5.79
N LEU A 79 1.76 13.95 -6.52
CA LEU A 79 0.40 13.50 -6.26
C LEU A 79 0.32 12.38 -5.20
N ARG A 80 1.45 11.89 -4.70
CA ARG A 80 1.50 10.81 -3.70
C ARG A 80 0.57 11.07 -2.50
N ARG A 81 0.47 12.32 -2.04
CA ARG A 81 -0.37 12.72 -0.91
C ARG A 81 -1.85 12.40 -1.11
N PHE A 82 -2.30 12.20 -2.34
CA PHE A 82 -3.69 11.85 -2.66
C PHE A 82 -3.92 10.34 -2.76
N LEU A 83 -2.87 9.53 -2.91
CA LEU A 83 -3.04 8.07 -3.09
C LEU A 83 -3.70 7.40 -1.89
N GLU A 84 -3.30 7.78 -0.66
CA GLU A 84 -3.91 7.22 0.54
C GLU A 84 -5.34 7.74 0.77
N PRO A 85 -5.65 9.04 0.70
CA PRO A 85 -7.03 9.50 0.72
C PRO A 85 -7.93 8.81 -0.31
N LEU A 86 -7.49 8.73 -1.58
CA LEU A 86 -8.23 8.03 -2.63
C LEU A 86 -8.47 6.54 -2.30
N ARG A 87 -7.46 5.86 -1.74
CA ARG A 87 -7.60 4.49 -1.30
C ARG A 87 -8.64 4.33 -0.20
N ARG A 88 -8.69 5.29 0.74
CA ARG A 88 -9.66 5.28 1.86
C ARG A 88 -11.10 5.43 1.41
N GLU A 89 -11.37 6.21 0.37
CA GLU A 89 -12.71 6.32 -0.22
C GLU A 89 -13.25 4.94 -0.61
N VAL A 90 -12.47 4.15 -1.34
CA VAL A 90 -12.91 2.81 -1.74
C VAL A 90 -12.87 1.78 -0.61
N LEU A 91 -12.05 2.00 0.43
CA LEU A 91 -12.01 1.13 1.61
C LEU A 91 -13.32 1.14 2.38
N GLY A 92 -13.91 2.32 2.61
CA GLY A 92 -15.18 2.45 3.32
C GLY A 92 -16.28 1.60 2.69
N GLU A 93 -16.35 1.59 1.35
CA GLU A 93 -17.29 0.75 0.61
C GLU A 93 -16.90 -0.74 0.61
N LEU A 94 -15.58 -1.04 0.60
CA LEU A 94 -15.07 -2.40 0.45
C LEU A 94 -15.20 -3.24 1.72
N VAL A 95 -15.00 -2.65 2.89
CA VAL A 95 -14.75 -3.40 4.14
C VAL A 95 -15.91 -3.34 5.12
N GLY A 96 -16.64 -2.24 5.21
CA GLY A 96 -17.61 -2.04 6.28
C GLY A 96 -16.93 -1.98 7.67
N ASP A 97 -17.52 -2.64 8.68
CA ASP A 97 -17.02 -2.65 10.08
C ASP A 97 -16.42 -4.03 10.47
N PRO A 98 -15.12 -4.27 10.25
CA PRO A 98 -14.51 -5.57 10.48
C PRO A 98 -14.27 -5.84 11.97
N LYS A 99 -14.80 -6.97 12.48
CA LYS A 99 -14.63 -7.39 13.89
C LYS A 99 -13.30 -8.10 14.16
N THR A 100 -12.67 -8.63 13.11
CA THR A 100 -11.43 -9.40 13.22
C THR A 100 -10.39 -8.83 12.29
N LEU A 101 -9.25 -8.51 12.86
CA LEU A 101 -8.13 -7.85 12.21
C LEU A 101 -6.85 -8.63 12.45
N VAL A 102 -5.89 -8.48 11.55
CA VAL A 102 -4.57 -9.09 11.67
C VAL A 102 -3.51 -8.04 11.45
N VAL A 103 -2.51 -8.01 12.32
CA VAL A 103 -1.32 -7.17 12.17
C VAL A 103 -0.09 -8.04 11.97
N ASP A 104 0.75 -7.65 11.04
CA ASP A 104 2.08 -8.24 10.85
C ASP A 104 2.99 -7.27 10.09
N SER A 105 4.28 -7.58 10.02
CA SER A 105 5.25 -6.82 9.28
C SER A 105 6.05 -7.70 8.31
N THR A 106 6.56 -7.07 7.24
CA THR A 106 7.47 -7.74 6.32
C THR A 106 8.68 -6.88 6.04
N LEU A 107 9.85 -7.52 6.01
CA LEU A 107 11.11 -6.86 5.70
C LEU A 107 11.25 -6.69 4.19
N LEU A 108 11.62 -5.48 3.77
CA LEU A 108 11.89 -5.11 2.38
C LEU A 108 13.35 -4.67 2.27
N SER A 109 14.16 -5.42 1.55
CA SER A 109 15.54 -5.04 1.25
C SER A 109 15.55 -3.86 0.26
N VAL A 110 16.31 -2.82 0.53
CA VAL A 110 16.41 -1.65 -0.35
C VAL A 110 17.74 -1.58 -1.09
N LEU A 111 18.79 -2.17 -0.52
CA LEU A 111 20.12 -2.23 -1.10
C LEU A 111 20.80 -3.57 -0.80
N HIS A 112 21.60 -4.02 -1.74
CA HIS A 112 22.53 -5.11 -1.44
C HIS A 112 23.56 -4.63 -0.39
N PRO A 113 23.96 -5.45 0.59
CA PRO A 113 24.87 -5.06 1.67
C PRO A 113 26.15 -4.36 1.20
N ARG A 114 26.73 -4.78 0.06
CA ARG A 114 27.95 -4.17 -0.53
C ARG A 114 27.74 -2.75 -1.08
N GLN A 115 26.49 -2.32 -1.28
CA GLN A 115 26.18 -1.01 -1.86
C GLN A 115 25.79 0.04 -0.82
N VAL A 116 25.59 -0.37 0.44
CA VAL A 116 25.10 0.52 1.51
C VAL A 116 26.05 1.70 1.74
N SER A 117 27.35 1.47 1.76
CA SER A 117 28.36 2.52 1.96
C SER A 117 28.45 3.53 0.81
N GLN A 118 27.91 3.19 -0.35
CA GLN A 118 28.01 3.99 -1.59
C GLN A 118 26.70 4.73 -1.90
N SER A 119 25.64 4.52 -1.12
CA SER A 119 24.30 5.05 -1.42
C SER A 119 23.81 5.98 -0.31
N ALA A 120 23.55 7.23 -0.67
CA ALA A 120 22.98 8.26 0.21
C ALA A 120 21.44 8.40 0.07
N GLY A 121 20.76 7.49 -0.63
CA GLY A 121 19.37 7.70 -1.05
C GLY A 121 18.29 7.12 -0.14
N PHE A 122 18.67 6.38 0.92
CA PHE A 122 17.72 5.67 1.77
C PHE A 122 17.85 6.06 3.25
N ASP A 123 17.80 7.37 3.52
CA ASP A 123 17.72 7.88 4.88
C ASP A 123 16.50 7.28 5.59
N GLY A 124 16.73 6.68 6.77
CA GLY A 124 15.69 5.97 7.54
C GLY A 124 15.62 4.46 7.28
N ALA A 125 16.32 3.91 6.28
CA ALA A 125 16.56 2.46 6.22
C ALA A 125 17.60 2.04 7.27
N ALA A 126 17.51 0.80 7.74
CA ALA A 126 18.37 0.28 8.80
C ALA A 126 18.75 -1.18 8.57
N TRP A 127 19.76 -1.63 9.31
CA TRP A 127 20.16 -3.03 9.34
C TRP A 127 19.23 -3.84 10.23
N ALA A 128 18.81 -5.00 9.72
CA ALA A 128 18.10 -6.01 10.48
C ALA A 128 18.63 -7.40 10.13
N ARG A 129 18.29 -8.40 10.93
CA ARG A 129 18.58 -9.81 10.64
C ARG A 129 17.33 -10.51 10.14
N TRP A 130 17.50 -11.28 9.06
CA TRP A 130 16.52 -12.25 8.61
C TRP A 130 17.18 -13.64 8.64
N GLY A 131 16.87 -14.41 9.70
CA GLY A 131 17.59 -15.62 9.98
C GLY A 131 19.09 -15.36 10.20
N SER A 132 19.95 -15.99 9.40
CA SER A 132 21.40 -15.81 9.41
C SER A 132 21.89 -14.62 8.58
N PHE A 133 21.04 -13.99 7.79
CA PHE A 133 21.45 -12.94 6.84
C PHE A 133 21.20 -11.54 7.43
N ALA A 134 22.17 -10.64 7.20
CA ALA A 134 21.99 -9.21 7.44
C ALA A 134 21.34 -8.56 6.22
N VAL A 135 20.26 -7.80 6.46
CA VAL A 135 19.50 -7.09 5.42
C VAL A 135 19.48 -5.61 5.76
N TYR A 136 19.83 -4.76 4.81
CA TYR A 136 19.65 -3.31 4.91
C TYR A 136 18.34 -2.93 4.22
N GLY A 137 17.42 -2.36 4.98
CA GLY A 137 16.09 -2.13 4.43
C GLY A 137 15.13 -1.40 5.34
N VAL A 138 13.86 -1.54 4.99
CA VAL A 138 12.70 -1.03 5.73
C VAL A 138 11.76 -2.17 6.09
N LYS A 139 10.91 -1.97 7.08
CA LYS A 139 9.75 -2.83 7.35
C LYS A 139 8.48 -2.17 6.84
N LEU A 140 7.66 -2.95 6.18
CA LEU A 140 6.27 -2.61 5.90
C LEU A 140 5.39 -3.31 6.94
N HIS A 141 4.77 -2.52 7.81
CA HIS A 141 3.78 -2.97 8.78
C HIS A 141 2.39 -2.80 8.18
N VAL A 142 1.51 -3.79 8.36
CA VAL A 142 0.15 -3.76 7.80
C VAL A 142 -0.85 -4.27 8.83
N VAL A 143 -1.97 -3.56 8.97
CA VAL A 143 -3.21 -4.10 9.53
C VAL A 143 -4.13 -4.45 8.38
N CYS A 144 -4.61 -5.68 8.33
CA CYS A 144 -5.57 -6.11 7.32
C CYS A 144 -6.77 -6.84 7.93
N THR A 145 -7.84 -6.93 7.14
CA THR A 145 -9.00 -7.78 7.47
C THR A 145 -8.71 -9.24 7.20
N THR A 146 -9.56 -10.14 7.68
CA THR A 146 -9.53 -11.56 7.34
C THR A 146 -9.79 -11.84 5.85
N ASN A 147 -10.30 -10.87 5.11
CA ASN A 147 -10.45 -10.92 3.66
C ASN A 147 -9.24 -10.33 2.92
N ARG A 148 -8.11 -10.14 3.60
CA ARG A 148 -6.83 -9.69 3.03
C ARG A 148 -6.86 -8.25 2.51
N VAL A 149 -7.80 -7.43 2.95
CA VAL A 149 -7.86 -6.01 2.60
C VAL A 149 -6.95 -5.22 3.53
N PRO A 150 -5.89 -4.56 3.06
CA PRO A 150 -5.03 -3.72 3.89
C PRO A 150 -5.81 -2.46 4.31
N LEU A 151 -6.04 -2.30 5.62
CA LEU A 151 -6.72 -1.14 6.19
C LEU A 151 -5.76 0.02 6.37
N SER A 152 -4.63 -0.23 7.02
CA SER A 152 -3.56 0.74 7.23
C SER A 152 -2.20 0.09 7.01
N TYR A 153 -1.21 0.90 6.73
CA TYR A 153 0.17 0.45 6.61
C TYR A 153 1.15 1.57 6.97
N GLU A 154 2.30 1.19 7.50
CA GLU A 154 3.40 2.11 7.82
C GLU A 154 4.75 1.53 7.40
N LEU A 155 5.68 2.43 7.06
CA LEU A 155 7.05 2.08 6.70
C LEU A 155 8.01 2.62 7.74
N THR A 156 8.85 1.74 8.28
CA THR A 156 9.90 2.09 9.25
C THR A 156 11.26 1.56 8.84
N GLY A 157 12.31 2.02 9.50
CA GLY A 157 13.60 1.35 9.41
C GLY A 157 13.48 -0.13 9.85
N ALA A 158 14.26 -1.00 9.23
CA ALA A 158 14.16 -2.44 9.46
C ALA A 158 14.43 -2.87 10.92
N ASN A 159 15.11 -2.03 11.71
CA ASN A 159 15.43 -2.27 13.13
C ASN A 159 14.35 -1.83 14.11
N VAL A 160 13.28 -1.17 13.65
CA VAL A 160 12.21 -0.69 14.53
C VAL A 160 11.38 -1.89 15.03
N ALA A 161 11.08 -1.91 16.34
CA ALA A 161 10.28 -2.96 16.93
C ALA A 161 8.81 -2.86 16.51
N ASP A 162 8.20 -3.98 16.15
CA ASP A 162 6.86 -4.03 15.56
C ASP A 162 5.78 -3.49 16.50
N VAL A 163 5.92 -3.71 17.81
CA VAL A 163 4.99 -3.24 18.84
C VAL A 163 4.80 -1.72 18.84
N LEU A 164 5.83 -0.97 18.43
CA LEU A 164 5.79 0.50 18.45
C LEU A 164 4.84 1.10 17.40
N LEU A 165 4.47 0.33 16.39
CA LEU A 165 3.66 0.80 15.26
C LEU A 165 2.18 0.42 15.37
N VAL A 166 1.82 -0.44 16.31
CA VAL A 166 0.44 -0.96 16.41
C VAL A 166 -0.57 0.16 16.63
N ARG A 167 -0.22 1.12 17.47
CA ARG A 167 -1.06 2.27 17.76
C ARG A 167 -1.36 3.05 16.47
N GLU A 168 -0.32 3.52 15.80
CA GLU A 168 -0.42 4.30 14.57
C GLU A 168 -1.20 3.55 13.48
N LEU A 169 -1.01 2.23 13.41
CA LEU A 169 -1.72 1.38 12.46
C LEU A 169 -3.21 1.27 12.79
N VAL A 170 -3.58 1.13 14.06
CA VAL A 170 -4.98 1.04 14.50
C VAL A 170 -5.69 2.38 14.27
N TRP A 171 -5.07 3.51 14.68
CA TRP A 171 -5.59 4.85 14.44
C TRP A 171 -5.63 5.16 12.93
N GLY A 172 -4.56 4.82 12.24
CA GLY A 172 -4.49 4.94 10.78
C GLY A 172 -5.55 4.13 10.02
N ALA A 173 -6.10 3.10 10.62
CA ALA A 173 -7.22 2.34 10.06
C ALA A 173 -8.61 2.92 10.42
N GLY A 174 -8.68 3.98 11.25
CA GLY A 174 -9.95 4.57 11.73
C GLY A 174 -10.72 3.63 12.65
N LEU A 175 -10.01 2.87 13.48
CA LEU A 175 -10.62 1.83 14.32
C LEU A 175 -10.90 2.30 15.76
N GLU A 176 -10.41 3.48 16.12
CA GLU A 176 -10.56 4.08 17.46
C GLU A 176 -11.97 4.60 17.77
N GLU A 177 -12.76 4.91 16.75
CA GLU A 177 -14.09 5.53 16.90
C GLU A 177 -15.27 4.53 16.89
N GLY A 178 -14.99 3.23 16.86
CA GLY A 178 -16.03 2.24 16.68
C GLY A 178 -16.70 1.78 17.98
N THR A 179 -18.03 1.66 17.96
CA THR A 179 -18.83 1.03 19.03
C THR A 179 -18.71 -0.49 19.08
N VAL A 180 -18.05 -1.10 18.10
CA VAL A 180 -17.93 -2.55 17.95
C VAL A 180 -16.63 -3.05 18.55
N ALA A 181 -16.71 -3.98 19.47
CA ALA A 181 -15.54 -4.67 20.03
C ALA A 181 -14.79 -5.44 18.93
N ARG A 182 -13.53 -5.06 18.68
CA ARG A 182 -12.67 -5.66 17.66
C ARG A 182 -11.60 -6.55 18.31
N ARG A 183 -11.12 -7.52 17.53
CA ARG A 183 -9.95 -8.34 17.88
C ARG A 183 -8.84 -8.13 16.88
N LEU A 184 -7.66 -7.72 17.36
CA LEU A 184 -6.44 -7.57 16.56
C LEU A 184 -5.51 -8.75 16.88
N PHE A 185 -5.31 -9.64 15.91
CA PHE A 185 -4.40 -10.77 16.02
C PHE A 185 -3.01 -10.38 15.52
N GLY A 186 -2.00 -10.60 16.35
CA GLY A 186 -0.58 -10.42 16.03
C GLY A 186 0.26 -11.59 16.52
N ASP A 187 1.54 -11.58 16.19
CA ASP A 187 2.49 -12.52 16.77
C ASP A 187 2.99 -12.05 18.16
N LEU A 188 3.96 -12.77 18.74
CA LEU A 188 4.50 -12.44 20.05
C LEU A 188 5.32 -11.14 20.06
N ALA A 189 5.79 -10.65 18.89
CA ALA A 189 6.52 -9.41 18.77
C ALA A 189 5.63 -8.17 19.06
N TYR A 190 4.31 -8.34 18.96
CA TYR A 190 3.32 -7.30 19.29
C TYR A 190 2.88 -7.31 20.77
N ARG A 191 3.52 -8.10 21.62
CA ARG A 191 3.14 -8.22 23.02
C ARG A 191 3.57 -6.99 23.81
N GLY A 192 2.63 -6.35 24.51
CA GLY A 192 2.89 -5.22 25.41
C GLY A 192 1.68 -4.96 26.29
N GLY A 193 1.87 -4.94 27.63
CA GLY A 193 0.77 -4.72 28.59
C GLY A 193 0.15 -3.34 28.43
N ALA A 194 0.96 -2.29 28.48
CA ALA A 194 0.49 -0.91 28.32
C ALA A 194 -0.21 -0.68 26.96
N LEU A 195 0.33 -1.23 25.88
CA LEU A 195 -0.31 -1.17 24.56
C LEU A 195 -1.67 -1.89 24.56
N ALA A 196 -1.76 -3.07 25.19
CA ALA A 196 -3.00 -3.83 25.24
C ALA A 196 -4.10 -3.10 26.03
N GLU A 197 -3.74 -2.40 27.12
CA GLU A 197 -4.64 -1.54 27.89
C GLU A 197 -5.13 -0.35 27.07
N GLU A 198 -4.23 0.37 26.42
CA GLU A 198 -4.56 1.51 25.56
C GLU A 198 -5.48 1.10 24.39
N LEU A 199 -5.19 -0.01 23.73
CA LEU A 199 -6.04 -0.51 22.65
C LEU A 199 -7.41 -0.98 23.16
N ALA A 200 -7.48 -1.53 24.37
CA ALA A 200 -8.74 -1.95 24.99
C ALA A 200 -9.66 -0.75 25.26
N GLU A 201 -9.10 0.40 25.68
CA GLU A 201 -9.84 1.65 25.84
C GLU A 201 -10.46 2.12 24.51
N ALA A 202 -9.77 1.89 23.39
CA ALA A 202 -10.26 2.14 22.03
C ALA A 202 -11.17 1.02 21.48
N GLY A 203 -11.59 0.05 22.30
CA GLY A 203 -12.45 -1.07 21.90
C GLY A 203 -11.75 -2.16 21.08
N VAL A 204 -10.42 -2.18 21.04
CA VAL A 204 -9.62 -3.16 20.30
C VAL A 204 -8.90 -4.12 21.23
N LYS A 205 -9.31 -5.38 21.26
CA LYS A 205 -8.64 -6.43 22.06
C LYS A 205 -7.45 -7.00 21.29
N LEU A 206 -6.24 -6.77 21.81
CA LEU A 206 -5.00 -7.35 21.26
C LEU A 206 -4.89 -8.83 21.64
N ALA A 207 -4.73 -9.71 20.67
CA ALA A 207 -4.69 -11.17 20.80
C ALA A 207 -3.33 -11.71 20.34
N THR A 208 -2.34 -11.74 21.25
CA THR A 208 -0.96 -12.18 20.99
C THR A 208 -0.54 -13.40 21.81
N HIS A 209 -1.40 -13.89 22.73
CA HIS A 209 -1.12 -15.04 23.59
C HIS A 209 -1.19 -16.37 22.82
N LYS A 210 -0.46 -17.40 23.32
CA LYS A 210 -0.52 -18.76 22.76
C LYS A 210 -1.95 -19.32 22.74
N ALA A 211 -2.75 -19.00 23.78
CA ALA A 211 -4.16 -19.42 23.90
C ALA A 211 -5.06 -18.77 22.82
N ASP A 212 -4.71 -17.56 22.35
CA ASP A 212 -5.45 -16.82 21.33
C ASP A 212 -4.99 -17.15 19.90
N ARG A 213 -4.01 -18.06 19.74
CA ARG A 213 -3.48 -18.38 18.41
C ARG A 213 -4.56 -18.94 17.52
N ARG A 214 -4.78 -18.24 16.42
CA ARG A 214 -5.65 -18.63 15.32
C ARG A 214 -4.83 -18.66 14.03
N PRO A 215 -4.10 -19.76 13.73
CA PRO A 215 -3.20 -19.84 12.58
C PRO A 215 -3.89 -19.45 11.26
N ALA A 216 -5.11 -19.92 11.04
CA ALA A 216 -5.89 -19.60 9.85
C ALA A 216 -6.21 -18.09 9.71
N ILE A 217 -6.38 -17.37 10.82
CA ILE A 217 -6.60 -15.92 10.81
C ILE A 217 -5.29 -15.20 10.50
N ARG A 218 -4.19 -15.57 11.18
CA ARG A 218 -2.88 -14.97 10.92
C ARG A 218 -2.39 -15.21 9.49
N GLN A 219 -2.67 -16.37 8.93
CA GLN A 219 -2.33 -16.68 7.54
C GLN A 219 -2.89 -15.66 6.55
N GLN A 220 -3.96 -14.94 6.89
CA GLN A 220 -4.54 -13.95 5.97
C GLN A 220 -3.61 -12.77 5.71
N VAL A 221 -2.86 -12.29 6.69
CA VAL A 221 -1.87 -11.21 6.47
C VAL A 221 -0.66 -11.73 5.70
N GLU A 222 -0.24 -12.96 5.95
CA GLU A 222 0.84 -13.60 5.18
C GLU A 222 0.46 -13.72 3.69
N VAL A 223 -0.78 -14.10 3.40
CA VAL A 223 -1.31 -14.11 2.02
C VAL A 223 -1.41 -12.70 1.45
N CYS A 224 -1.82 -11.69 2.24
CA CYS A 224 -1.79 -10.29 1.81
C CYS A 224 -0.37 -9.87 1.38
N PHE A 225 0.65 -10.17 2.18
CA PHE A 225 2.04 -9.91 1.81
C PHE A 225 2.50 -10.72 0.60
N ALA A 226 2.08 -11.98 0.48
CA ALA A 226 2.40 -12.80 -0.68
C ALA A 226 1.85 -12.19 -1.97
N VAL A 227 0.61 -11.68 -1.96
CA VAL A 227 0.02 -10.95 -3.09
C VAL A 227 0.79 -9.67 -3.39
N LEU A 228 1.08 -8.84 -2.36
CA LEU A 228 1.85 -7.62 -2.52
C LEU A 228 3.26 -7.87 -3.09
N LYS A 229 3.90 -8.99 -2.72
CA LYS A 229 5.22 -9.39 -3.26
C LYS A 229 5.11 -9.98 -4.66
N SER A 230 4.27 -11.00 -4.86
CA SER A 230 4.26 -11.79 -6.10
C SER A 230 3.53 -11.10 -7.27
N ILE A 231 2.50 -10.29 -6.98
CA ILE A 231 1.71 -9.60 -8.02
C ILE A 231 2.18 -8.16 -8.17
N PHE A 232 2.38 -7.47 -7.05
CA PHE A 232 2.73 -6.05 -7.07
C PHE A 232 4.22 -5.76 -6.92
N GLY A 233 5.08 -6.76 -6.66
CA GLY A 233 6.53 -6.62 -6.57
C GLY A 233 6.98 -5.58 -5.53
N ILE A 234 6.43 -5.60 -4.30
CA ILE A 234 6.81 -4.60 -3.28
C ILE A 234 8.26 -4.72 -2.82
N ASP A 235 8.90 -5.87 -3.02
CA ASP A 235 10.30 -6.17 -2.71
C ASP A 235 11.25 -5.88 -3.90
N ALA A 236 10.70 -5.56 -5.08
CA ALA A 236 11.44 -5.25 -6.31
C ALA A 236 11.09 -3.87 -6.88
N THR A 237 11.01 -2.85 -6.06
CA THR A 237 10.46 -1.53 -6.45
C THR A 237 11.34 -0.72 -7.39
N LEU A 238 12.57 -1.08 -7.68
CA LEU A 238 13.57 -0.31 -8.44
C LEU A 238 13.76 1.13 -7.91
N ALA A 239 13.32 1.42 -6.69
CA ALA A 239 13.49 2.72 -6.07
C ALA A 239 14.96 2.97 -5.75
N LYS A 240 15.43 4.21 -5.92
CA LYS A 240 16.79 4.64 -5.59
C LYS A 240 16.85 5.59 -4.39
N THR A 241 15.69 5.95 -3.85
CA THR A 241 15.56 6.84 -2.68
C THR A 241 14.39 6.41 -1.82
N LEU A 242 14.42 6.73 -0.53
CA LEU A 242 13.31 6.46 0.39
C LEU A 242 11.99 7.09 -0.10
N THR A 243 12.02 8.36 -0.56
CA THR A 243 10.83 9.02 -1.11
C THR A 243 10.26 8.28 -2.33
N GLY A 244 11.14 7.76 -3.21
CA GLY A 244 10.74 6.94 -4.35
C GLY A 244 10.12 5.62 -3.90
N LEU A 245 10.71 4.97 -2.90
CA LEU A 245 10.18 3.73 -2.31
C LEU A 245 8.80 3.93 -1.71
N VAL A 246 8.62 4.93 -0.84
CA VAL A 246 7.34 5.26 -0.21
C VAL A 246 6.28 5.55 -1.27
N THR A 247 6.62 6.28 -2.35
CA THR A 247 5.69 6.57 -3.44
C THR A 247 5.25 5.29 -4.16
N ARG A 248 6.17 4.38 -4.43
CA ARG A 248 5.86 3.11 -5.11
C ARG A 248 5.06 2.16 -4.23
N ILE A 249 5.40 2.06 -2.94
CA ILE A 249 4.62 1.26 -1.98
C ILE A 249 3.19 1.80 -1.89
N ALA A 250 3.00 3.12 -1.74
CA ALA A 250 1.67 3.73 -1.72
C ALA A 250 0.86 3.41 -2.98
N ALA A 251 1.47 3.51 -4.17
CA ALA A 251 0.81 3.16 -5.42
C ALA A 251 0.46 1.65 -5.50
N LYS A 252 1.33 0.75 -5.00
CA LYS A 252 1.09 -0.70 -5.00
C LYS A 252 -0.03 -1.10 -4.04
N VAL A 253 -0.04 -0.55 -2.81
CA VAL A 253 -1.11 -0.81 -1.84
C VAL A 253 -2.44 -0.23 -2.33
N ALA A 254 -2.44 0.99 -2.89
CA ALA A 254 -3.63 1.56 -3.50
C ALA A 254 -4.14 0.70 -4.67
N ALA A 255 -3.26 0.31 -5.59
CA ALA A 255 -3.61 -0.55 -6.72
C ALA A 255 -4.20 -1.89 -6.27
N TYR A 256 -3.64 -2.51 -5.23
CA TYR A 256 -4.21 -3.73 -4.64
C TYR A 256 -5.63 -3.48 -4.12
N THR A 257 -5.83 -2.42 -3.33
CA THR A 257 -7.15 -2.08 -2.79
C THR A 257 -8.18 -1.80 -3.90
N TYR A 258 -7.81 -1.01 -4.93
CA TYR A 258 -8.65 -0.77 -6.10
C TYR A 258 -8.94 -2.05 -6.89
N GLY A 259 -7.97 -2.95 -7.00
CA GLY A 259 -8.17 -4.26 -7.64
C GLY A 259 -9.22 -5.12 -6.93
N LEU A 260 -9.17 -5.18 -5.59
CA LEU A 260 -10.17 -5.85 -4.78
C LEU A 260 -11.56 -5.21 -4.96
N TYR A 261 -11.62 -3.88 -4.96
CA TYR A 261 -12.86 -3.13 -5.12
C TYR A 261 -13.49 -3.30 -6.50
N ILE A 262 -12.69 -3.22 -7.56
CA ILE A 262 -13.13 -3.44 -8.94
C ILE A 262 -13.70 -4.86 -9.10
N ASN A 263 -13.01 -5.89 -8.58
CA ASN A 263 -13.51 -7.27 -8.60
C ASN A 263 -14.89 -7.36 -7.95
N ARG A 264 -15.09 -6.71 -6.80
CA ARG A 264 -16.40 -6.66 -6.14
C ARG A 264 -17.46 -6.00 -7.02
N LEU A 265 -17.15 -4.86 -7.64
CA LEU A 265 -18.07 -4.11 -8.49
C LEU A 265 -18.54 -4.91 -9.72
N ILE A 266 -17.66 -5.73 -10.28
CA ILE A 266 -17.97 -6.54 -11.47
C ILE A 266 -18.40 -7.97 -11.12
N GLY A 267 -18.66 -8.27 -9.83
CA GLY A 267 -19.16 -9.58 -9.38
C GLY A 267 -18.13 -10.72 -9.48
N ARG A 268 -16.82 -10.41 -9.53
CA ARG A 268 -15.75 -11.42 -9.53
C ARG A 268 -15.27 -11.75 -8.12
N PRO A 269 -14.66 -12.94 -7.91
CA PRO A 269 -14.01 -13.26 -6.65
C PRO A 269 -12.98 -12.18 -6.28
N GLN A 270 -13.16 -11.57 -5.12
CA GLN A 270 -12.44 -10.36 -4.69
C GLN A 270 -10.91 -10.52 -4.76
N GLY A 271 -10.40 -11.70 -4.37
CA GLY A 271 -8.94 -11.97 -4.33
C GLY A 271 -8.27 -12.22 -5.69
N CYS A 272 -9.03 -12.36 -6.79
CA CYS A 272 -8.49 -12.65 -8.13
C CYS A 272 -7.97 -11.39 -8.84
N VAL A 273 -7.10 -10.62 -8.15
CA VAL A 273 -6.61 -9.33 -8.66
C VAL A 273 -5.72 -9.48 -9.90
N LYS A 274 -4.94 -10.56 -9.99
CA LYS A 274 -4.06 -10.82 -11.13
C LYS A 274 -4.83 -10.92 -12.46
N GLU A 275 -6.03 -11.48 -12.41
CA GLU A 275 -6.84 -11.75 -13.59
C GLU A 275 -7.60 -10.51 -14.11
N LEU A 276 -7.56 -9.38 -13.41
CA LEU A 276 -8.20 -8.14 -13.89
C LEU A 276 -7.59 -7.62 -15.19
N TRP A 277 -6.35 -8.02 -15.48
CA TRP A 277 -5.52 -7.45 -16.55
C TRP A 277 -4.84 -8.54 -17.41
N ALA A 278 -5.24 -9.79 -17.23
CA ALA A 278 -4.79 -10.92 -18.02
C ALA A 278 -5.41 -10.91 -19.42
#